data_093ea1de07add8398d0a424fedf99620
#
_entry.id   093ea1de07add8398d0a424fedf99620
#
_cell.length_a   1.000
_cell.length_b   1.000
_cell.length_c   1.000
_cell.angle_alpha   90.00
_cell.angle_beta   90.00
_cell.angle_gamma   90.00
#
_symmetry.space_group_name_H-M   'P 1'
#
loop_
_entity.id
_entity.type
_entity.pdbx_description
1 polymer ?
#
loop_
_entity_poly.entity_id
_entity_poly.type
_entity_poly.pdbx_seq_one_letter_code
_entity_poly.pdbx_strand_id
1 'polypeptide(L)'
;MFSYKALSFAVVALPFVARSVVAHCNRQHTIQEGDICDSISAANNVSTYQLATINAGYIDSTCSNLQIGATICLGYLNEDCSDTYVVEAEDTCEDIADGFSIDEATLYNNNPNINDKCTNIYVGEVFFLLPTILTGFNGPDYL
;
A
#
# COMPACT_ATOMS: atom_id res chain seq x y z
N MET A 1 64.86 -2.05 -33.55
CA MET A 1 64.48 -2.08 -32.14
C MET A 1 63.29 -1.13 -31.96
N PHE A 2 62.09 -1.63 -32.03
CA PHE A 2 60.85 -0.81 -31.78
C PHE A 2 60.35 -1.10 -30.38
N SER A 3 60.38 -0.06 -29.53
CA SER A 3 59.96 -0.13 -28.16
C SER A 3 58.46 0.18 -28.09
N TYR A 4 57.63 -0.83 -27.84
CA TYR A 4 56.19 -0.64 -27.58
C TYR A 4 55.99 -0.22 -26.14
N LYS A 5 55.60 1.05 -25.92
CA LYS A 5 55.11 1.50 -24.64
C LYS A 5 53.70 0.97 -24.47
N ALA A 6 53.50 0.05 -23.52
CA ALA A 6 52.21 -0.44 -23.13
C ALA A 6 51.46 0.70 -22.40
N LEU A 7 50.37 1.17 -23.00
CA LEU A 7 49.39 2.04 -22.30
C LEU A 7 48.47 1.16 -21.44
N SER A 8 48.67 1.19 -20.13
CA SER A 8 47.75 0.60 -19.19
C SER A 8 46.51 1.49 -19.09
N PHE A 9 45.38 1.02 -19.62
CA PHE A 9 44.09 1.64 -19.35
C PHE A 9 43.61 1.15 -18.00
N ALA A 10 43.62 2.05 -17.01
CA ALA A 10 42.97 1.81 -15.74
C ALA A 10 41.44 1.90 -15.96
N VAL A 11 40.77 0.76 -15.94
CA VAL A 11 39.30 0.70 -15.91
C VAL A 11 38.86 1.14 -14.51
N VAL A 12 38.43 2.39 -14.39
CA VAL A 12 37.78 2.88 -13.19
C VAL A 12 36.38 2.26 -13.16
N ALA A 13 36.22 1.19 -12.39
CA ALA A 13 34.90 0.65 -12.05
C ALA A 13 34.21 1.66 -11.14
N LEU A 14 33.29 2.45 -11.69
CA LEU A 14 32.37 3.27 -10.89
C LEU A 14 31.47 2.31 -10.12
N PRO A 15 31.36 2.43 -8.79
CA PRO A 15 30.38 1.66 -8.05
C PRO A 15 28.99 2.12 -8.54
N PHE A 16 28.25 1.23 -9.16
CA PHE A 16 26.81 1.39 -9.31
C PHE A 16 26.23 1.40 -7.90
N VAL A 17 26.06 2.59 -7.35
CA VAL A 17 25.18 2.78 -6.20
C VAL A 17 23.78 2.54 -6.73
N ALA A 18 23.29 1.31 -6.59
CA ALA A 18 21.89 1.01 -6.72
C ALA A 18 21.20 1.90 -5.67
N ARG A 19 20.69 3.06 -6.09
CA ARG A 19 19.71 3.80 -5.34
C ARG A 19 18.48 2.93 -5.36
N SER A 20 18.34 2.11 -4.33
CA SER A 20 17.03 1.60 -3.94
C SER A 20 16.19 2.86 -3.72
N VAL A 21 15.28 3.14 -4.64
CA VAL A 21 14.16 4.03 -4.38
C VAL A 21 13.31 3.26 -3.37
N VAL A 22 13.72 3.29 -2.13
CA VAL A 22 12.83 2.94 -1.01
C VAL A 22 11.81 4.06 -1.05
N ALA A 23 10.66 3.81 -1.65
CA ALA A 23 9.50 4.66 -1.48
C ALA A 23 9.44 4.99 0.01
N HIS A 24 9.43 6.30 0.37
CA HIS A 24 9.64 6.72 1.74
C HIS A 24 8.44 6.32 2.58
N CYS A 25 8.48 5.11 3.13
CA CYS A 25 7.49 4.64 4.07
C CYS A 25 7.48 5.56 5.29
N ASN A 26 6.40 6.30 5.47
CA ASN A 26 6.25 7.28 6.54
C ASN A 26 5.73 6.67 7.83
N ARG A 27 4.86 5.66 7.71
CA ARG A 27 4.32 4.90 8.84
C ARG A 27 4.61 3.42 8.64
N GLN A 28 5.00 2.74 9.71
CA GLN A 28 5.37 1.33 9.68
C GLN A 28 4.70 0.57 10.81
N HIS A 29 4.48 -0.73 10.59
CA HIS A 29 4.02 -1.65 11.61
C HIS A 29 4.94 -2.88 11.64
N THR A 30 5.31 -3.32 12.84
CA THR A 30 6.02 -4.59 13.02
C THR A 30 4.99 -5.67 13.35
N ILE A 31 4.89 -6.67 12.49
CA ILE A 31 3.91 -7.75 12.58
C ILE A 31 4.09 -8.51 13.89
N GLN A 32 3.01 -8.71 14.62
CA GLN A 32 2.94 -9.40 15.89
C GLN A 32 2.14 -10.72 15.77
N GLU A 33 2.23 -11.54 16.80
CA GLU A 33 1.42 -12.76 16.86
C GLU A 33 -0.08 -12.41 16.92
N GLY A 34 -0.85 -13.01 16.04
CA GLY A 34 -2.30 -12.77 15.91
C GLY A 34 -2.70 -11.64 14.96
N ASP A 35 -1.73 -10.94 14.38
CA ASP A 35 -2.02 -9.93 13.36
C ASP A 35 -2.58 -10.55 12.09
N ILE A 36 -3.62 -9.88 11.56
CA ILE A 36 -4.13 -10.05 10.21
C ILE A 36 -4.21 -8.68 9.54
N CYS A 37 -4.25 -8.59 8.21
CA CYS A 37 -4.25 -7.29 7.54
C CYS A 37 -5.36 -6.37 8.01
N ASP A 38 -6.57 -6.88 8.19
CA ASP A 38 -7.71 -6.06 8.62
C ASP A 38 -7.52 -5.52 10.05
N SER A 39 -6.99 -6.32 10.98
CA SER A 39 -6.68 -5.83 12.33
C SER A 39 -5.57 -4.78 12.33
N ILE A 40 -4.53 -4.96 11.51
CA ILE A 40 -3.47 -3.96 11.33
C ILE A 40 -4.05 -2.69 10.72
N SER A 41 -4.88 -2.83 9.68
CA SER A 41 -5.54 -1.71 8.99
C SER A 41 -6.42 -0.90 9.94
N ALA A 42 -7.31 -1.56 10.68
CA ALA A 42 -8.20 -0.92 11.63
C ALA A 42 -7.45 -0.22 12.78
N ALA A 43 -6.44 -0.87 13.35
CA ALA A 43 -5.66 -0.33 14.45
C ALA A 43 -4.79 0.89 14.05
N ASN A 44 -4.48 1.02 12.77
CA ASN A 44 -3.56 2.04 12.27
C ASN A 44 -4.23 3.06 11.33
N ASN A 45 -5.53 3.07 11.17
CA ASN A 45 -6.25 3.94 10.24
C ASN A 45 -5.62 3.91 8.83
N VAL A 46 -5.52 2.73 8.26
CA VAL A 46 -5.09 2.51 6.88
C VAL A 46 -6.11 1.59 6.21
N SER A 47 -6.49 1.85 4.95
CA SER A 47 -7.43 0.96 4.29
C SER A 47 -6.80 -0.40 3.99
N THR A 48 -7.62 -1.45 3.97
CA THR A 48 -7.16 -2.80 3.59
C THR A 48 -6.53 -2.79 2.19
N TYR A 49 -7.11 -2.01 1.26
CA TYR A 49 -6.57 -1.83 -0.09
C TYR A 49 -5.19 -1.14 -0.09
N GLN A 50 -5.04 -0.03 0.63
CA GLN A 50 -3.75 0.66 0.75
C GLN A 50 -2.69 -0.26 1.32
N LEU A 51 -2.99 -0.94 2.43
CA LEU A 51 -2.04 -1.86 3.08
C LEU A 51 -1.55 -2.94 2.12
N ALA A 52 -2.47 -3.57 1.38
CA ALA A 52 -2.14 -4.61 0.40
C ALA A 52 -1.30 -4.04 -0.76
N THR A 53 -1.68 -2.88 -1.28
CA THR A 53 -1.05 -2.28 -2.48
C THR A 53 0.38 -1.82 -2.21
N ILE A 54 0.61 -1.09 -1.11
CA ILE A 54 1.95 -0.56 -0.80
C ILE A 54 2.94 -1.64 -0.33
N ASN A 55 2.43 -2.82 0.06
CA ASN A 55 3.25 -3.97 0.42
C ASN A 55 3.17 -5.10 -0.63
N ALA A 56 2.74 -4.78 -1.86
CA ALA A 56 2.66 -5.74 -2.94
C ALA A 56 4.01 -6.44 -3.17
N GLY A 57 3.96 -7.77 -3.34
CA GLY A 57 5.17 -8.60 -3.44
C GLY A 57 5.79 -9.01 -2.08
N TYR A 58 5.43 -8.34 -0.99
CA TYR A 58 5.80 -8.70 0.39
C TYR A 58 4.66 -9.44 1.09
N ILE A 59 3.42 -8.92 0.94
CA ILE A 59 2.20 -9.52 1.46
C ILE A 59 1.40 -10.06 0.27
N ASP A 60 0.86 -11.27 0.37
CA ASP A 60 -0.05 -11.81 -0.62
C ASP A 60 -1.44 -11.15 -0.50
N SER A 61 -2.26 -11.28 -1.54
CA SER A 61 -3.58 -10.65 -1.61
C SER A 61 -4.59 -11.14 -0.56
N THR A 62 -4.27 -12.22 0.14
CA THR A 62 -5.10 -12.81 1.21
C THR A 62 -4.50 -12.58 2.60
N CYS A 63 -3.37 -11.89 2.68
CA CYS A 63 -2.63 -11.66 3.92
C CYS A 63 -2.26 -12.93 4.69
N SER A 64 -2.13 -14.04 3.99
CA SER A 64 -1.87 -15.35 4.61
C SER A 64 -0.39 -15.57 4.94
N ASN A 65 0.51 -14.75 4.40
CA ASN A 65 1.96 -14.88 4.51
C ASN A 65 2.62 -13.88 5.46
N LEU A 66 1.86 -13.25 6.36
CA LEU A 66 2.41 -12.34 7.37
C LEU A 66 3.46 -13.06 8.23
N GLN A 67 4.65 -12.45 8.36
CA GLN A 67 5.74 -13.01 9.15
C GLN A 67 5.93 -12.20 10.43
N ILE A 68 5.79 -12.83 11.58
CA ILE A 68 6.00 -12.20 12.90
C ILE A 68 7.40 -11.61 12.96
N GLY A 69 7.50 -10.35 13.37
CA GLY A 69 8.75 -9.58 13.47
C GLY A 69 9.16 -8.88 12.18
N ALA A 70 8.53 -9.17 11.04
CA ALA A 70 8.75 -8.39 9.82
C ALA A 70 8.08 -7.00 9.94
N THR A 71 8.64 -6.01 9.26
CA THR A 71 8.10 -4.65 9.24
C THR A 71 7.47 -4.37 7.87
N ILE A 72 6.24 -3.89 7.89
CA ILE A 72 5.46 -3.50 6.71
C ILE A 72 5.17 -2.02 6.69
N CYS A 73 4.93 -1.46 5.51
CA CYS A 73 4.57 -0.07 5.34
C CYS A 73 3.06 0.13 5.51
N LEU A 74 2.69 1.22 6.19
CA LEU A 74 1.29 1.61 6.38
C LEU A 74 0.89 2.78 5.47
N GLY A 75 1.83 3.64 5.08
CA GLY A 75 1.58 4.80 4.25
C GLY A 75 2.86 5.50 3.83
N TYR A 76 2.81 6.16 2.68
CA TYR A 76 3.89 6.99 2.15
C TYR A 76 3.65 8.46 2.50
N LEU A 77 4.72 9.27 2.50
CA LEU A 77 4.62 10.70 2.73
C LEU A 77 3.76 11.35 1.63
N ASN A 78 2.71 12.06 2.02
CA ASN A 78 1.71 12.72 1.16
C ASN A 78 0.76 11.77 0.39
N GLU A 79 0.84 10.46 0.63
CA GLU A 79 -0.01 9.44 0.02
C GLU A 79 -0.47 8.47 1.11
N ASP A 80 -1.09 9.01 2.14
CA ASP A 80 -1.51 8.25 3.30
C ASP A 80 -2.95 8.60 3.67
N CYS A 81 -3.78 7.60 3.87
CA CYS A 81 -5.15 7.78 4.33
C CYS A 81 -5.22 7.74 5.86
N SER A 82 -6.03 8.63 6.43
CA SER A 82 -6.28 8.69 7.87
C SER A 82 -7.76 8.56 8.22
N ASP A 83 -8.62 8.89 7.27
CA ASP A 83 -10.07 8.78 7.45
C ASP A 83 -10.55 7.45 6.92
N THR A 84 -10.73 6.50 7.82
CA THR A 84 -11.10 5.13 7.50
C THR A 84 -12.35 4.70 8.24
N TYR A 85 -13.03 3.70 7.68
CA TYR A 85 -14.20 3.05 8.26
C TYR A 85 -14.02 1.55 8.24
N VAL A 86 -14.35 0.89 9.31
CA VAL A 86 -14.36 -0.58 9.40
C VAL A 86 -15.77 -1.06 9.07
N VAL A 87 -15.88 -1.88 8.04
CA VAL A 87 -17.18 -2.42 7.59
C VAL A 87 -17.81 -3.28 8.70
N GLU A 88 -19.05 -2.99 9.02
CA GLU A 88 -19.86 -3.70 10.00
C GLU A 88 -20.88 -4.65 9.34
N ALA A 89 -21.60 -5.41 10.17
CA ALA A 89 -22.63 -6.30 9.67
C ALA A 89 -23.80 -5.49 9.08
N GLU A 90 -24.33 -5.95 7.94
CA GLU A 90 -25.44 -5.32 7.21
C GLU A 90 -25.11 -4.01 6.50
N ASP A 91 -23.83 -3.56 6.52
CA ASP A 91 -23.43 -2.38 5.76
C ASP A 91 -23.61 -2.58 4.25
N THR A 92 -23.99 -1.48 3.60
CA THR A 92 -23.99 -1.34 2.14
C THR A 92 -23.08 -0.17 1.73
N CYS A 93 -22.58 -0.18 0.50
CA CYS A 93 -21.76 0.96 0.02
C CYS A 93 -22.55 2.27 0.01
N GLU A 94 -23.86 2.22 -0.28
CA GLU A 94 -24.76 3.37 -0.24
C GLU A 94 -24.83 3.95 1.19
N ASP A 95 -25.12 3.10 2.19
CA ASP A 95 -25.24 3.55 3.59
C ASP A 95 -23.89 4.10 4.11
N ILE A 96 -22.78 3.47 3.76
CA ILE A 96 -21.44 3.94 4.13
C ILE A 96 -21.16 5.30 3.48
N ALA A 97 -21.38 5.44 2.18
CA ALA A 97 -21.14 6.69 1.47
C ALA A 97 -22.00 7.83 2.02
N ASP A 98 -23.29 7.60 2.24
CA ASP A 98 -24.23 8.57 2.80
C ASP A 98 -23.86 8.98 4.24
N GLY A 99 -23.46 8.01 5.06
CA GLY A 99 -23.04 8.24 6.45
C GLY A 99 -21.84 9.18 6.58
N PHE A 100 -20.96 9.18 5.58
CA PHE A 100 -19.76 10.03 5.53
C PHE A 100 -19.88 11.21 4.55
N SER A 101 -21.06 11.42 3.96
CA SER A 101 -21.33 12.53 3.03
C SER A 101 -20.38 12.55 1.82
N ILE A 102 -20.03 11.38 1.31
CA ILE A 102 -19.33 11.18 0.03
C ILE A 102 -20.27 10.50 -0.96
N ASP A 103 -20.00 10.61 -2.25
CA ASP A 103 -20.74 9.83 -3.24
C ASP A 103 -20.13 8.42 -3.40
N GLU A 104 -20.93 7.45 -3.85
CA GLU A 104 -20.45 6.07 -4.07
C GLU A 104 -19.29 6.02 -5.08
N ALA A 105 -19.27 6.89 -6.08
CA ALA A 105 -18.18 6.94 -7.05
C ALA A 105 -16.85 7.29 -6.37
N THR A 106 -16.87 8.20 -5.40
CA THR A 106 -15.71 8.53 -4.57
C THR A 106 -15.31 7.35 -3.68
N LEU A 107 -16.29 6.65 -3.07
CA LEU A 107 -16.02 5.44 -2.29
C LEU A 107 -15.31 4.37 -3.14
N TYR A 108 -15.82 4.06 -4.33
CA TYR A 108 -15.23 3.08 -5.23
C TYR A 108 -13.85 3.50 -5.77
N ASN A 109 -13.66 4.78 -6.10
CA ASN A 109 -12.37 5.29 -6.55
C ASN A 109 -11.29 5.19 -5.47
N ASN A 110 -11.67 5.41 -4.22
CA ASN A 110 -10.76 5.33 -3.08
C ASN A 110 -10.50 3.88 -2.64
N ASN A 111 -11.39 2.95 -3.00
CA ASN A 111 -11.31 1.53 -2.65
C ASN A 111 -11.52 0.65 -3.89
N PRO A 112 -10.56 0.61 -4.83
CA PRO A 112 -10.73 -0.09 -6.11
C PRO A 112 -10.90 -1.61 -6.01
N ASN A 113 -10.72 -2.18 -4.82
CA ASN A 113 -11.00 -3.59 -4.52
C ASN A 113 -12.49 -3.88 -4.39
N ILE A 114 -13.34 -2.86 -4.20
CA ILE A 114 -14.80 -3.02 -4.18
C ILE A 114 -15.31 -3.16 -5.62
N ASN A 115 -16.15 -4.17 -5.87
CA ASN A 115 -16.77 -4.32 -7.18
C ASN A 115 -17.95 -3.36 -7.37
N ASP A 116 -18.34 -3.10 -8.63
CA ASP A 116 -19.38 -2.14 -9.02
C ASP A 116 -20.78 -2.39 -8.41
N LYS A 117 -20.98 -3.54 -7.75
CA LYS A 117 -22.24 -3.94 -7.12
C LYS A 117 -22.14 -4.01 -5.60
N CYS A 118 -21.00 -3.65 -5.04
CA CYS A 118 -20.77 -3.73 -3.61
C CYS A 118 -21.03 -5.13 -2.98
N THR A 119 -20.82 -6.20 -3.75
CA THR A 119 -21.16 -7.55 -3.29
C THR A 119 -19.99 -8.31 -2.68
N ASN A 120 -18.81 -7.73 -2.68
CA ASN A 120 -17.58 -8.36 -2.19
C ASN A 120 -17.00 -7.70 -0.94
N ILE A 121 -17.73 -6.76 -0.34
CA ILE A 121 -17.34 -6.19 0.97
C ILE A 121 -17.60 -7.21 2.07
N TYR A 122 -16.83 -7.16 3.14
CA TYR A 122 -16.97 -8.08 4.26
C TYR A 122 -16.71 -7.38 5.61
N VAL A 123 -17.30 -7.92 6.67
CA VAL A 123 -17.15 -7.38 8.04
C VAL A 123 -15.68 -7.40 8.46
N GLY A 124 -15.20 -6.26 8.90
CA GLY A 124 -13.80 -6.05 9.31
C GLY A 124 -12.90 -5.46 8.22
N GLU A 125 -13.34 -5.43 6.96
CA GLU A 125 -12.63 -4.72 5.90
C GLU A 125 -12.56 -3.22 6.22
N VAL A 126 -11.46 -2.57 5.88
CA VAL A 126 -11.25 -1.15 6.20
C VAL A 126 -11.24 -0.32 4.93
N PHE A 127 -12.20 0.59 4.83
CA PHE A 127 -12.35 1.50 3.70
C PHE A 127 -11.70 2.84 3.96
N PHE A 128 -11.27 3.49 2.89
CA PHE A 128 -10.81 4.86 2.86
C PHE A 128 -11.94 5.80 2.43
N LEU A 129 -12.17 6.89 3.19
CA LEU A 129 -13.37 7.71 3.08
C LEU A 129 -13.15 9.19 2.73
N LEU A 130 -11.95 9.62 2.33
CA LEU A 130 -11.75 11.04 2.01
C LEU A 130 -12.62 11.49 0.84
N PRO A 131 -13.17 12.73 0.90
CA PRO A 131 -13.98 13.30 -0.18
C PRO A 131 -13.16 13.66 -1.43
N THR A 132 -11.84 13.48 -1.39
CA THR A 132 -10.92 13.71 -2.51
C THR A 132 -10.27 12.40 -2.92
N ILE A 133 -10.29 12.11 -4.21
CA ILE A 133 -9.61 10.94 -4.77
C ILE A 133 -8.10 11.12 -4.57
N LEU A 134 -7.46 10.19 -3.87
CA LEU A 134 -6.01 10.13 -3.83
C LEU A 134 -5.49 9.65 -5.19
N THR A 135 -4.92 10.55 -5.97
CA THR A 135 -4.41 10.29 -7.33
C THR A 135 -3.06 9.56 -7.35
N GLY A 136 -2.65 8.91 -6.28
CA GLY A 136 -1.35 8.24 -6.14
C GLY A 136 -1.39 6.71 -6.08
N PHE A 137 -2.53 6.11 -5.78
CA PHE A 137 -2.66 4.65 -5.62
C PHE A 137 -3.01 3.91 -6.92
N ASN A 138 -2.54 4.39 -8.05
CA ASN A 138 -2.70 3.64 -9.30
C ASN A 138 -1.66 2.52 -9.34
N GLY A 139 -2.01 1.33 -8.81
CA GLY A 139 -1.45 0.01 -9.13
C GLY A 139 0.00 -0.06 -9.61
N PRO A 140 0.42 -0.95 -10.48
CA PRO A 140 1.77 -1.52 -10.58
C PRO A 140 2.95 -0.59 -10.94
N ASP A 141 2.81 0.72 -10.87
CA ASP A 141 3.87 1.68 -11.20
C ASP A 141 4.87 1.95 -10.04
N TYR A 142 4.70 1.24 -8.91
CA TYR A 142 5.60 1.32 -7.75
C TYR A 142 6.58 0.14 -7.63
N LEU A 143 6.82 -0.59 -8.75
CA LEU A 143 7.86 -1.62 -8.83
C LEU A 143 9.14 -1.11 -9.48
#